data_e820348d0c7ca557147d5b1131880c03
#
_entry.id   e820348d0c7ca557147d5b1131880c03
#
_cell.length_a   1.000
_cell.length_b   1.000
_cell.length_c   1.000
_cell.angle_alpha   90.00
_cell.angle_beta   90.00
_cell.angle_gamma   90.00
#
_symmetry.space_group_name_H-M   'P 1'
#
loop_
_entity.id
_entity.type
_entity.pdbx_description
1 polymer ?
#
loop_
_entity_poly.entity_id
_entity_poly.type
_entity_poly.pdbx_seq_one_letter_code
_entity_poly.pdbx_strand_id
1 'polypeptide(L)'
;MTTEKWKPVEGFESYEVSNLGRVRRAVPGRNTHVGKLLLPSMNAKGCKGRLRVGLWKNGKCHFKLVHILVAKAFIPNPLNLPEVNHLGKSDDCRASMLEWRTKQGNIQHSVITERKGAGGVSFEKRRKHWVAYINPNYTHKYLGSFSTKREALAARRAAVKALPEVL
;
A
#
# COMPACT_ATOMS: atom_id res chain seq x y z
N MET A 1 -5.34 17.35 18.51
CA MET A 1 -5.75 17.33 17.07
C MET A 1 -4.51 17.49 16.22
N THR A 2 -4.29 16.65 15.20
CA THR A 2 -3.12 16.75 14.31
C THR A 2 -3.32 17.92 13.36
N THR A 3 -2.48 18.96 13.44
CA THR A 3 -2.51 20.10 12.51
C THR A 3 -2.18 19.63 11.10
N GLU A 4 -2.98 20.05 10.12
CA GLU A 4 -2.73 19.73 8.73
C GLU A 4 -1.55 20.56 8.19
N LYS A 5 -0.57 19.85 7.61
CA LYS A 5 0.62 20.43 6.97
C LYS A 5 0.62 20.10 5.50
N TRP A 6 1.06 21.03 4.66
CA TRP A 6 1.13 20.87 3.21
C TRP A 6 2.57 20.92 2.75
N LYS A 7 2.94 20.08 1.77
CA LYS A 7 4.25 20.07 1.12
C LYS A 7 4.09 19.93 -0.39
N PRO A 8 5.00 20.52 -1.20
CA PRO A 8 5.00 20.34 -2.63
C PRO A 8 5.08 18.85 -3.02
N VAL A 9 4.41 18.49 -4.12
CA VAL A 9 4.53 17.15 -4.70
C VAL A 9 5.77 17.10 -5.57
N GLU A 10 6.73 16.25 -5.23
CA GLU A 10 7.97 16.05 -5.97
C GLU A 10 7.69 15.77 -7.47
N GLY A 11 8.29 16.58 -8.34
CA GLY A 11 8.12 16.51 -9.79
C GLY A 11 6.78 17.03 -10.31
N PHE A 12 5.91 17.56 -9.44
CA PHE A 12 4.62 18.17 -9.76
C PHE A 12 4.37 19.40 -8.89
N GLU A 13 5.21 20.38 -8.94
CA GLU A 13 5.30 21.56 -8.07
C GLU A 13 4.05 22.45 -8.11
N SER A 14 3.21 22.27 -9.15
CA SER A 14 1.86 22.89 -9.22
C SER A 14 0.84 22.29 -8.25
N TYR A 15 1.25 21.31 -7.45
CA TYR A 15 0.39 20.61 -6.50
C TYR A 15 1.10 20.44 -5.16
N GLU A 16 0.28 20.39 -4.11
CA GLU A 16 0.70 20.07 -2.75
C GLU A 16 -0.07 18.86 -2.22
N VAL A 17 0.59 18.11 -1.36
CA VAL A 17 0.00 17.00 -0.61
C VAL A 17 0.02 17.32 0.88
N SER A 18 -1.01 16.92 1.62
CA SER A 18 -1.06 17.07 3.07
C SER A 18 -0.71 15.80 3.82
N ASN A 19 -0.26 15.95 5.07
CA ASN A 19 -0.05 14.84 6.01
C ASN A 19 -1.35 14.08 6.35
N LEU A 20 -2.51 14.60 5.97
CA LEU A 20 -3.82 13.97 6.15
C LEU A 20 -4.31 13.24 4.87
N GLY A 21 -3.50 13.16 3.81
CA GLY A 21 -3.85 12.42 2.58
C GLY A 21 -4.69 13.23 1.60
N ARG A 22 -4.73 14.55 1.70
CA ARG A 22 -5.39 15.44 0.73
C ARG A 22 -4.37 15.98 -0.27
N VAL A 23 -4.82 16.25 -1.49
CA VAL A 23 -3.99 16.86 -2.55
C VAL A 23 -4.71 18.09 -3.08
N ARG A 24 -3.98 19.20 -3.30
CA ARG A 24 -4.53 20.47 -3.78
C ARG A 24 -3.65 21.13 -4.85
N ARG A 25 -4.23 22.09 -5.54
CA ARG A 25 -3.48 22.99 -6.43
C ARG A 25 -2.63 23.95 -5.60
N ALA A 26 -1.36 24.09 -5.98
CA ALA A 26 -0.43 25.07 -5.38
C ALA A 26 -0.35 26.36 -6.19
N VAL A 27 -0.68 26.31 -7.48
CA VAL A 27 -0.66 27.45 -8.40
C VAL A 27 -1.98 27.60 -9.14
N PRO A 28 -2.37 28.81 -9.57
CA PRO A 28 -3.55 29.00 -10.40
C PRO A 28 -3.38 28.32 -11.76
N GLY A 29 -4.47 28.07 -12.45
CA GLY A 29 -4.45 27.52 -13.79
C GLY A 29 -5.80 27.74 -14.48
N ARG A 30 -5.91 27.36 -15.76
CA ARG A 30 -7.16 27.49 -16.52
C ARG A 30 -8.28 26.73 -15.79
N ASN A 31 -9.36 27.45 -15.44
CA ASN A 31 -10.53 26.92 -14.72
C ASN A 31 -10.20 26.29 -13.35
N THR A 32 -9.13 26.73 -12.67
CA THR A 32 -8.75 26.27 -11.34
C THR A 32 -8.08 27.37 -10.54
N HIS A 33 -8.11 27.27 -9.21
CA HIS A 33 -7.52 28.24 -8.29
C HIS A 33 -6.58 27.56 -7.28
N VAL A 34 -5.72 28.34 -6.66
CA VAL A 34 -4.85 27.87 -5.57
C VAL A 34 -5.72 27.36 -4.42
N GLY A 35 -5.29 26.26 -3.81
CA GLY A 35 -6.01 25.61 -2.71
C GLY A 35 -7.15 24.67 -3.14
N LYS A 36 -7.51 24.64 -4.42
CA LYS A 36 -8.55 23.69 -4.91
C LYS A 36 -8.13 22.25 -4.64
N LEU A 37 -8.92 21.55 -3.82
CA LEU A 37 -8.72 20.14 -3.52
C LEU A 37 -9.02 19.27 -4.75
N LEU A 38 -8.19 18.25 -4.98
CA LEU A 38 -8.43 17.24 -5.98
C LEU A 38 -9.26 16.11 -5.38
N LEU A 39 -10.29 15.65 -6.11
CA LEU A 39 -11.07 14.50 -5.71
C LEU A 39 -10.31 13.22 -6.09
N PRO A 40 -9.95 12.36 -5.11
CA PRO A 40 -9.31 11.09 -5.41
C PRO A 40 -10.32 10.08 -5.95
N SER A 41 -9.84 9.17 -6.80
CA SER A 41 -10.61 8.07 -7.37
C SER A 41 -10.08 6.73 -6.86
N MET A 42 -10.97 5.81 -6.49
CA MET A 42 -10.64 4.43 -6.07
C MET A 42 -10.88 3.37 -7.16
N ASN A 43 -11.85 3.61 -8.05
CA ASN A 43 -12.42 2.57 -8.94
C ASN A 43 -11.65 2.36 -10.24
N ALA A 44 -10.40 2.80 -10.33
CA ALA A 44 -9.64 2.62 -11.54
C ALA A 44 -8.95 1.27 -11.60
N LYS A 45 -8.95 0.67 -12.80
CA LYS A 45 -8.24 -0.58 -13.09
C LYS A 45 -6.79 -0.50 -12.58
N GLY A 46 -6.39 -1.46 -11.74
CA GLY A 46 -5.05 -1.51 -11.15
C GLY A 46 -4.87 -0.82 -9.79
N CYS A 47 -5.82 -0.03 -9.29
CA CYS A 47 -5.68 0.68 -8.00
C CYS A 47 -5.93 -0.20 -6.77
N LYS A 48 -6.53 -1.38 -6.92
CA LYS A 48 -6.79 -2.35 -5.82
C LYS A 48 -7.35 -1.71 -4.54
N GLY A 49 -8.34 -0.79 -4.68
CA GLY A 49 -8.93 -0.06 -3.54
C GLY A 49 -8.05 1.05 -2.96
N ARG A 50 -7.01 1.49 -3.65
CA ARG A 50 -6.14 2.60 -3.24
C ARG A 50 -6.58 3.90 -3.90
N LEU A 51 -6.47 5.01 -3.16
CA LEU A 51 -6.79 6.34 -3.66
C LEU A 51 -5.72 6.83 -4.64
N ARG A 52 -6.15 7.38 -5.79
CA ARG A 52 -5.28 8.03 -6.77
C ARG A 52 -5.83 9.39 -7.19
N VAL A 53 -4.95 10.28 -7.61
CA VAL A 53 -5.29 11.59 -8.18
C VAL A 53 -4.63 11.78 -9.54
N GLY A 54 -5.26 12.57 -10.41
CA GLY A 54 -4.69 12.98 -11.68
C GLY A 54 -3.94 14.32 -11.53
N LEU A 55 -2.64 14.30 -11.78
CA LEU A 55 -1.77 15.48 -11.78
C LEU A 55 -1.38 15.84 -13.21
N TRP A 56 -1.68 17.07 -13.63
CA TRP A 56 -1.35 17.55 -14.96
C TRP A 56 0.02 18.18 -15.01
N LYS A 57 0.85 17.74 -15.95
CA LYS A 57 2.17 18.32 -16.25
C LYS A 57 2.43 18.22 -17.74
N ASN A 58 2.87 19.31 -18.37
CA ASN A 58 3.22 19.37 -19.80
C ASN A 58 2.09 18.85 -20.71
N GLY A 59 0.84 19.27 -20.44
CA GLY A 59 -0.33 18.87 -21.23
C GLY A 59 -0.83 17.42 -21.03
N LYS A 60 -0.18 16.64 -20.13
CA LYS A 60 -0.53 15.25 -19.87
C LYS A 60 -1.01 15.04 -18.43
N CYS A 61 -2.00 14.17 -18.24
CA CYS A 61 -2.48 13.75 -16.92
C CYS A 61 -1.71 12.52 -16.45
N HIS A 62 -1.08 12.63 -15.27
CA HIS A 62 -0.36 11.55 -14.62
C HIS A 62 -1.12 11.09 -13.38
N PHE A 63 -1.58 9.86 -13.36
CA PHE A 63 -2.23 9.30 -12.18
C PHE A 63 -1.20 8.88 -11.13
N LYS A 64 -1.32 9.41 -9.93
CA LYS A 64 -0.44 9.11 -8.79
C LYS A 64 -1.26 8.57 -7.62
N LEU A 65 -0.71 7.59 -6.91
CA LEU A 65 -1.32 7.03 -5.69
C LEU A 65 -1.08 7.99 -4.52
N VAL A 66 -2.15 8.36 -3.82
CA VAL A 66 -2.11 9.38 -2.76
C VAL A 66 -1.16 8.97 -1.63
N HIS A 67 -1.22 7.72 -1.14
CA HIS A 67 -0.34 7.24 -0.07
C HIS A 67 1.15 7.35 -0.43
N ILE A 68 1.52 7.16 -1.71
CA ILE A 68 2.92 7.32 -2.16
C ILE A 68 3.33 8.79 -2.12
N LEU A 69 2.43 9.72 -2.54
CA LEU A 69 2.69 11.15 -2.46
C LEU A 69 2.90 11.60 -1.00
N VAL A 70 2.05 11.12 -0.09
CA VAL A 70 2.16 11.42 1.34
C VAL A 70 3.45 10.85 1.93
N ALA A 71 3.75 9.58 1.65
CA ALA A 71 4.95 8.95 2.18
C ALA A 71 6.22 9.67 1.74
N LYS A 72 6.34 9.98 0.45
CA LYS A 72 7.48 10.75 -0.09
C LYS A 72 7.63 12.13 0.55
N ALA A 73 6.53 12.82 0.84
CA ALA A 73 6.56 14.16 1.39
C ALA A 73 6.80 14.20 2.91
N PHE A 74 6.31 13.23 3.67
CA PHE A 74 6.21 13.33 5.13
C PHE A 74 6.95 12.24 5.91
N ILE A 75 7.30 11.11 5.29
CA ILE A 75 7.91 9.98 5.99
C ILE A 75 9.36 9.81 5.52
N PRO A 76 10.34 10.01 6.42
CA PRO A 76 11.75 9.76 6.08
C PRO A 76 11.97 8.32 5.58
N ASN A 77 12.81 8.17 4.56
CA ASN A 77 13.18 6.86 4.00
C ASN A 77 14.70 6.72 3.86
N PRO A 78 15.46 6.71 4.97
CA PRO A 78 16.92 6.67 4.93
C PRO A 78 17.47 5.36 4.35
N LEU A 79 16.70 4.27 4.43
CA LEU A 79 17.06 2.96 3.88
C LEU A 79 16.62 2.76 2.44
N ASN A 80 16.03 3.79 1.81
CA ASN A 80 15.51 3.75 0.43
C ASN A 80 14.60 2.54 0.16
N LEU A 81 13.70 2.24 1.11
CA LEU A 81 12.76 1.13 1.01
C LEU A 81 11.76 1.35 -0.13
N PRO A 82 11.46 0.33 -0.94
CA PRO A 82 10.74 0.50 -2.20
C PRO A 82 9.22 0.62 -2.09
N GLU A 83 8.61 0.17 -0.99
CA GLU A 83 7.16 0.08 -0.87
C GLU A 83 6.61 0.89 0.30
N VAL A 84 5.41 1.42 0.11
CA VAL A 84 4.61 2.05 1.18
C VAL A 84 3.54 1.09 1.63
N ASN A 85 3.54 0.79 2.93
CA ASN A 85 2.54 -0.02 3.59
C ASN A 85 1.52 0.85 4.32
N HIS A 86 0.25 0.41 4.35
CA HIS A 86 -0.79 0.97 5.20
C HIS A 86 -0.87 0.19 6.51
N LEU A 87 -0.79 0.85 7.66
CA LEU A 87 -0.96 0.24 8.97
C LEU A 87 -2.43 -0.14 9.25
N GLY A 88 -3.37 0.52 8.56
CA GLY A 88 -4.80 0.28 8.67
C GLY A 88 -5.47 -0.01 7.33
N LYS A 89 -6.60 0.68 7.05
CA LYS A 89 -7.35 0.55 5.80
C LYS A 89 -6.55 1.08 4.62
N SER A 90 -6.73 0.48 3.43
CA SER A 90 -6.01 0.83 2.20
C SER A 90 -6.36 2.22 1.63
N ASP A 91 -7.42 2.84 2.09
CA ASP A 91 -7.86 4.19 1.75
C ASP A 91 -7.44 5.25 2.77
N ASP A 92 -6.89 4.85 3.92
CA ASP A 92 -6.36 5.78 4.92
C ASP A 92 -4.94 6.22 4.54
N CYS A 93 -4.85 7.35 3.86
CA CYS A 93 -3.58 7.91 3.38
C CYS A 93 -2.93 8.91 4.34
N ARG A 94 -3.35 9.00 5.62
CA ARG A 94 -2.68 9.85 6.61
C ARG A 94 -1.24 9.40 6.82
N ALA A 95 -0.30 10.33 6.96
CA ALA A 95 1.12 10.01 7.17
C ALA A 95 1.35 9.10 8.39
N SER A 96 0.57 9.28 9.47
CA SER A 96 0.62 8.43 10.67
C SER A 96 0.16 6.98 10.46
N MET A 97 -0.48 6.70 9.33
CA MET A 97 -1.01 5.38 8.96
C MET A 97 -0.21 4.72 7.84
N LEU A 98 0.94 5.28 7.50
CA LEU A 98 1.81 4.82 6.43
C LEU A 98 3.23 4.59 6.96
N GLU A 99 3.92 3.62 6.38
CA GLU A 99 5.33 3.36 6.64
C GLU A 99 6.03 2.87 5.38
N TRP A 100 7.33 3.09 5.29
CA TRP A 100 8.16 2.48 4.27
C TRP A 100 8.52 1.05 4.66
N ARG A 101 8.46 0.13 3.70
CA ARG A 101 8.84 -1.28 3.90
C ARG A 101 9.53 -1.86 2.68
N THR A 102 10.21 -2.98 2.91
CA THR A 102 10.60 -3.89 1.82
C THR A 102 9.35 -4.56 1.26
N LYS A 103 9.42 -5.05 0.03
CA LYS A 103 8.34 -5.85 -0.57
C LYS A 103 7.98 -7.07 0.28
N GLN A 104 8.98 -7.73 0.86
CA GLN A 104 8.77 -8.90 1.71
C GLN A 104 8.12 -8.51 3.04
N GLY A 105 8.57 -7.44 3.70
CA GLY A 105 7.96 -6.92 4.92
C GLY A 105 6.49 -6.53 4.72
N ASN A 106 6.16 -5.95 3.56
CA ASN A 106 4.79 -5.62 3.20
C ASN A 106 3.91 -6.88 3.00
N ILE A 107 4.45 -7.94 2.38
CA ILE A 107 3.78 -9.24 2.27
C ILE A 107 3.59 -9.86 3.67
N GLN A 108 4.61 -9.86 4.52
CA GLN A 108 4.52 -10.37 5.91
C GLN A 108 3.42 -9.66 6.68
N HIS A 109 3.41 -8.31 6.66
CA HIS A 109 2.39 -7.52 7.32
C HIS A 109 0.98 -7.86 6.84
N SER A 110 0.78 -8.01 5.52
CA SER A 110 -0.53 -8.36 4.95
C SER A 110 -1.04 -9.74 5.38
N VAL A 111 -0.13 -10.69 5.61
CA VAL A 111 -0.47 -12.04 6.10
C VAL A 111 -0.82 -12.01 7.58
N ILE A 112 -0.01 -11.32 8.39
CA ILE A 112 -0.22 -11.22 9.85
C ILE A 112 -1.54 -10.49 10.14
N THR A 113 -1.86 -9.43 9.39
CA THR A 113 -3.08 -8.63 9.57
C THR A 113 -4.31 -9.21 8.86
N GLU A 114 -4.24 -10.44 8.34
CA GLU A 114 -5.36 -11.15 7.70
C GLU A 114 -6.02 -10.40 6.53
N ARG A 115 -5.29 -9.54 5.82
CA ARG A 115 -5.85 -8.83 4.67
C ARG A 115 -6.29 -9.82 3.60
N LYS A 116 -7.50 -9.62 3.06
CA LYS A 116 -8.03 -10.43 1.95
C LYS A 116 -7.03 -10.43 0.78
N GLY A 117 -6.70 -11.62 0.28
CA GLY A 117 -5.79 -11.79 -0.86
C GLY A 117 -4.32 -12.07 -0.51
N ALA A 118 -3.98 -12.23 0.76
CA ALA A 118 -2.69 -12.80 1.14
C ALA A 118 -2.63 -14.27 0.66
N GLY A 119 -2.17 -14.49 -0.57
CA GLY A 119 -2.05 -15.81 -1.19
C GLY A 119 -1.25 -16.82 -0.36
N GLY A 120 -1.11 -18.04 -0.85
CA GLY A 120 -0.31 -19.08 -0.21
C GLY A 120 -1.10 -20.13 0.56
N VAL A 121 -2.44 -20.13 0.41
CA VAL A 121 -3.31 -21.24 0.82
C VAL A 121 -4.25 -21.55 -0.34
N SER A 122 -4.30 -22.81 -0.76
CA SER A 122 -5.17 -23.27 -1.85
C SER A 122 -5.79 -24.63 -1.54
N PHE A 123 -6.94 -24.92 -2.14
CA PHE A 123 -7.60 -26.22 -2.01
C PHE A 123 -7.20 -27.11 -3.16
N GLU A 124 -6.58 -28.26 -2.86
CA GLU A 124 -6.25 -29.28 -3.84
C GLU A 124 -7.42 -30.23 -4.05
N LYS A 125 -8.16 -30.05 -5.14
CA LYS A 125 -9.40 -30.77 -5.44
C LYS A 125 -9.21 -32.29 -5.53
N ARG A 126 -8.10 -32.75 -6.11
CA ARG A 126 -7.83 -34.19 -6.33
C ARG A 126 -7.70 -34.96 -5.02
N ARG A 127 -7.00 -34.38 -4.04
CA ARG A 127 -6.74 -34.99 -2.74
C ARG A 127 -7.67 -34.50 -1.63
N LYS A 128 -8.60 -33.58 -1.96
CA LYS A 128 -9.61 -33.01 -1.05
C LYS A 128 -9.02 -32.40 0.23
N HIS A 129 -7.87 -31.73 0.14
CA HIS A 129 -7.24 -31.07 1.28
C HIS A 129 -6.75 -29.64 0.94
N TRP A 130 -6.45 -28.90 1.98
CA TRP A 130 -5.86 -27.57 1.87
C TRP A 130 -4.34 -27.64 1.94
N VAL A 131 -3.66 -26.89 1.09
CA VAL A 131 -2.21 -26.76 1.11
C VAL A 131 -1.82 -25.34 1.48
N ALA A 132 -0.74 -25.21 2.27
CA ALA A 132 -0.17 -23.91 2.62
C ALA A 132 1.29 -23.83 2.19
N TYR A 133 1.69 -22.64 1.73
CA TYR A 133 3.07 -22.33 1.37
C TYR A 133 3.39 -20.86 1.62
N ILE A 134 4.68 -20.55 1.73
CA ILE A 134 5.23 -19.20 1.78
C ILE A 134 6.33 -19.05 0.73
N ASN A 135 6.60 -17.82 0.33
CA ASN A 135 7.64 -17.51 -0.64
C ASN A 135 8.65 -16.50 -0.05
N PRO A 136 9.43 -16.88 0.98
CA PRO A 136 10.47 -16.02 1.49
C PRO A 136 11.57 -15.86 0.42
N ASN A 137 11.99 -14.63 0.17
CA ASN A 137 13.05 -14.33 -0.80
C ASN A 137 12.83 -15.00 -2.18
N TYR A 138 11.56 -15.02 -2.65
CA TYR A 138 11.14 -15.68 -3.91
C TYR A 138 11.33 -17.21 -3.95
N THR A 139 11.69 -17.84 -2.84
CA THR A 139 11.80 -19.31 -2.74
C THR A 139 10.48 -19.89 -2.27
N HIS A 140 9.94 -20.83 -3.06
CA HIS A 140 8.69 -21.51 -2.71
C HIS A 140 8.92 -22.52 -1.60
N LYS A 141 8.35 -22.30 -0.41
CA LYS A 141 8.43 -23.23 0.72
C LYS A 141 7.06 -23.80 1.05
N TYR A 142 6.91 -25.10 0.87
CA TYR A 142 5.71 -25.85 1.26
C TYR A 142 5.67 -26.01 2.78
N LEU A 143 4.48 -25.80 3.38
CA LEU A 143 4.27 -25.85 4.82
C LEU A 143 3.47 -27.08 5.27
N GLY A 144 2.77 -27.74 4.34
CA GLY A 144 2.00 -28.94 4.64
C GLY A 144 0.62 -28.97 4.01
N SER A 145 -0.05 -30.11 4.20
CA SER A 145 -1.45 -30.36 3.86
C SER A 145 -2.30 -30.36 5.14
N PHE A 146 -3.51 -29.83 5.04
CA PHE A 146 -4.41 -29.59 6.16
C PHE A 146 -5.83 -29.99 5.79
N SER A 147 -6.59 -30.51 6.77
CA SER A 147 -7.98 -30.89 6.58
C SER A 147 -8.90 -29.69 6.38
N THR A 148 -8.55 -28.57 6.99
CA THR A 148 -9.36 -27.34 6.92
C THR A 148 -8.55 -26.11 6.43
N LYS A 149 -9.26 -25.17 5.80
CA LYS A 149 -8.66 -23.88 5.43
C LYS A 149 -8.12 -23.12 6.63
N ARG A 150 -8.76 -23.25 7.79
CA ARG A 150 -8.38 -22.59 9.04
C ARG A 150 -6.99 -23.06 9.50
N GLU A 151 -6.75 -24.36 9.51
CA GLU A 151 -5.44 -24.94 9.85
C GLU A 151 -4.35 -24.51 8.88
N ALA A 152 -4.61 -24.57 7.58
CA ALA A 152 -3.67 -24.10 6.56
C ALA A 152 -3.30 -22.62 6.73
N LEU A 153 -4.28 -21.76 7.04
CA LEU A 153 -4.04 -20.35 7.33
C LEU A 153 -3.25 -20.15 8.64
N ALA A 154 -3.54 -20.93 9.68
CA ALA A 154 -2.81 -20.88 10.95
C ALA A 154 -1.33 -21.27 10.78
N ALA A 155 -1.06 -22.37 10.09
CA ALA A 155 0.30 -22.82 9.77
C ALA A 155 1.06 -21.76 8.96
N ARG A 156 0.40 -21.16 7.96
CA ARG A 156 0.99 -20.09 7.16
C ARG A 156 1.32 -18.85 7.99
N ARG A 157 0.43 -18.42 8.89
CA ARG A 157 0.67 -17.27 9.79
C ARG A 157 1.86 -17.52 10.70
N ALA A 158 1.92 -18.71 11.33
CA ALA A 158 3.03 -19.09 12.18
C ALA A 158 4.37 -19.06 11.42
N ALA A 159 4.39 -19.64 10.22
CA ALA A 159 5.60 -19.64 9.38
C ALA A 159 6.02 -18.22 8.94
N VAL A 160 5.06 -17.35 8.59
CA VAL A 160 5.38 -15.96 8.23
C VAL A 160 5.86 -15.16 9.43
N LYS A 161 5.27 -15.37 10.62
CA LYS A 161 5.68 -14.72 11.86
C LYS A 161 7.10 -15.14 12.30
N ALA A 162 7.49 -16.37 11.99
CA ALA A 162 8.82 -16.91 12.29
C ALA A 162 9.91 -16.44 11.29
N LEU A 163 9.54 -15.77 10.18
CA LEU A 163 10.53 -15.15 9.30
C LEU A 163 11.18 -13.97 10.02
N PRO A 164 12.50 -13.73 9.81
CA PRO A 164 13.15 -12.56 10.34
C PRO A 164 12.42 -11.30 9.85
N GLU A 165 12.27 -10.33 10.75
CA GLU A 165 11.73 -9.02 10.37
C GLU A 165 12.68 -8.40 9.34
N VAL A 166 12.17 -8.27 8.12
CA VAL A 166 12.87 -7.56 7.05
C VAL A 166 12.30 -6.15 7.05
N LEU A 167 13.06 -5.24 7.65
CA LEU A 167 12.80 -3.80 7.59
C LEU A 167 12.65 -3.33 6.14
#